data_9ecec7b7edaf90649b15223437868a74
#
_entry.id   9ecec7b7edaf90649b15223437868a74
#
_cell.length_a   1.000
_cell.length_b   1.000
_cell.length_c   1.000
_cell.angle_alpha   90.00
_cell.angle_beta   90.00
_cell.angle_gamma   90.00
#
_symmetry.space_group_name_H-M   'P 1'
#
loop_
_entity.id
_entity.type
_entity.pdbx_description
1 polymer ?
#
loop_
_entity_poly.entity_id
_entity_poly.type
_entity_poly.pdbx_seq_one_letter_code
_entity_poly.pdbx_strand_id
1 'polypeptide(L)'
;SKWTTTRKKEIVDSRVDAAATLEKYLQQGLLKAQTYIGASAIGIYGDRGSEPLDETSPIVVEDQWMVNTVQLWEKAHAAIESLGIRTVITRIGIVMSEKGGALPEIIQTAPFGFLGYFGDGHQIWPWIHIDDLVDIIILAVEDDKMQGTYLAVAPFPASNKEIVKAVSPVYSPHRLVIPVPVFGLKMMLGEMHQMLMQSCNAHPARLIKENFSFKY
;
A
#
# COMPACT_ATOMS: atom_id res chain seq x y z
N SER A 1 -4.19 9.72 13.54
CA SER A 1 -3.34 10.70 14.27
C SER A 1 -2.58 11.57 13.27
N LYS A 2 -2.45 12.87 13.53
CA LYS A 2 -1.72 13.81 12.66
C LYS A 2 -0.23 13.43 12.57
N TRP A 3 0.39 13.65 11.43
CA TRP A 3 1.82 13.44 11.21
C TRP A 3 2.62 14.58 11.86
N THR A 4 3.00 14.41 13.12
CA THR A 4 3.98 15.26 13.80
C THR A 4 5.40 14.79 13.45
N THR A 5 6.41 15.64 13.66
CA THR A 5 7.82 15.26 13.45
C THR A 5 8.19 14.00 14.23
N THR A 6 7.76 13.88 15.49
CA THR A 6 7.96 12.70 16.31
C THR A 6 7.31 11.47 15.70
N ARG A 7 6.02 11.58 15.26
CA ARG A 7 5.30 10.47 14.66
C ARG A 7 5.91 10.02 13.33
N LYS A 8 6.37 10.97 12.52
CA LYS A 8 7.10 10.67 11.27
C LYS A 8 8.37 9.88 11.55
N LYS A 9 9.14 10.28 12.56
CA LYS A 9 10.34 9.54 12.97
C LYS A 9 10.02 8.14 13.46
N GLU A 10 9.03 7.96 14.33
CA GLU A 10 8.58 6.63 14.81
C GLU A 10 8.16 5.71 13.65
N ILE A 11 7.48 6.27 12.63
CA ILE A 11 7.06 5.51 11.45
C ILE A 11 8.28 5.01 10.66
N VAL A 12 9.31 5.82 10.46
CA VAL A 12 10.54 5.41 9.78
C VAL A 12 11.31 4.39 10.62
N ASP A 13 11.58 4.73 11.88
CA ASP A 13 12.38 3.90 12.79
C ASP A 13 11.76 2.50 12.93
N SER A 14 10.44 2.39 13.15
CA SER A 14 9.78 1.09 13.32
C SER A 14 9.94 0.16 12.13
N ARG A 15 10.09 0.69 10.92
CA ARG A 15 10.28 -0.09 9.68
C ARG A 15 11.73 -0.48 9.47
N VAL A 16 12.62 0.49 9.63
CA VAL A 16 14.06 0.28 9.44
C VAL A 16 14.61 -0.61 10.55
N ASP A 17 14.27 -0.35 11.81
CA ASP A 17 14.77 -1.11 12.96
C ASP A 17 14.27 -2.56 12.96
N ALA A 18 13.04 -2.81 12.48
CA ALA A 18 12.55 -4.18 12.33
C ALA A 18 13.41 -5.01 11.36
N ALA A 19 13.69 -4.46 10.17
CA ALA A 19 14.54 -5.13 9.18
C ALA A 19 16.00 -5.26 9.68
N ALA A 20 16.56 -4.22 10.27
CA ALA A 20 17.93 -4.22 10.82
C ALA A 20 18.06 -5.24 11.97
N THR A 21 17.03 -5.40 12.79
CA THR A 21 17.01 -6.43 13.85
C THR A 21 17.06 -7.83 13.26
N LEU A 22 16.26 -8.12 12.25
CA LEU A 22 16.27 -9.42 11.56
C LEU A 22 17.61 -9.68 10.89
N GLU A 23 18.14 -8.69 10.15
CA GLU A 23 19.46 -8.78 9.53
C GLU A 23 20.53 -9.17 10.55
N LYS A 24 20.60 -8.47 11.69
CA LYS A 24 21.56 -8.75 12.76
C LYS A 24 21.48 -10.20 13.27
N TYR A 25 20.27 -10.71 13.53
CA TYR A 25 20.11 -12.09 14.02
C TYR A 25 20.44 -13.14 12.96
N LEU A 26 20.15 -12.85 11.69
CA LEU A 26 20.54 -13.69 10.56
C LEU A 26 22.07 -13.74 10.40
N GLN A 27 22.74 -12.59 10.45
CA GLN A 27 24.22 -12.51 10.37
C GLN A 27 24.91 -13.25 11.51
N GLN A 28 24.34 -13.23 12.72
CA GLN A 28 24.86 -13.92 13.88
C GLN A 28 24.56 -15.44 13.88
N GLY A 29 23.80 -15.94 12.90
CA GLY A 29 23.36 -17.33 12.85
C GLY A 29 22.35 -17.72 13.94
N LEU A 30 21.82 -16.74 14.67
CA LEU A 30 20.79 -16.94 15.70
C LEU A 30 19.38 -17.14 15.11
N LEU A 31 19.18 -16.70 13.89
CA LEU A 31 17.99 -16.93 13.07
C LEU A 31 18.42 -17.59 11.76
N LYS A 32 17.65 -18.57 11.29
CA LYS A 32 17.82 -19.19 9.98
C LYS A 32 16.56 -18.99 9.17
N ALA A 33 16.68 -18.47 7.97
CA ALA A 33 15.57 -18.30 7.04
C ALA A 33 16.04 -18.69 5.63
N GLN A 34 15.18 -19.40 4.90
CA GLN A 34 15.38 -19.70 3.48
C GLN A 34 14.80 -18.58 2.62
N THR A 35 13.75 -17.95 3.11
CA THR A 35 12.99 -16.91 2.42
C THR A 35 12.74 -15.76 3.38
N TYR A 36 12.86 -14.54 2.86
CA TYR A 36 12.43 -13.33 3.51
C TYR A 36 11.35 -12.64 2.67
N ILE A 37 10.22 -12.32 3.29
CA ILE A 37 9.15 -11.55 2.65
C ILE A 37 9.05 -10.21 3.35
N GLY A 38 9.44 -9.16 2.64
CA GLY A 38 9.42 -7.80 3.14
C GLY A 38 8.18 -7.04 2.64
N ALA A 39 7.45 -6.42 3.58
CA ALA A 39 6.41 -5.48 3.21
C ALA A 39 7.02 -4.15 2.77
N SER A 40 6.49 -3.56 1.71
CA SER A 40 6.76 -2.23 1.22
C SER A 40 5.43 -1.55 0.83
N ALA A 41 5.46 -0.41 0.22
CA ALA A 41 4.25 0.30 -0.18
C ALA A 41 4.37 0.95 -1.56
N ILE A 42 3.25 1.01 -2.29
CA ILE A 42 3.15 1.71 -3.57
C ILE A 42 3.44 3.22 -3.46
N GLY A 43 3.45 3.77 -2.24
CA GLY A 43 3.81 5.16 -1.97
C GLY A 43 5.24 5.54 -2.41
N ILE A 44 6.09 4.56 -2.76
CA ILE A 44 7.42 4.78 -3.34
C ILE A 44 7.36 5.48 -4.70
N TYR A 45 6.23 5.38 -5.40
CA TYR A 45 6.04 6.03 -6.71
C TYR A 45 5.59 7.49 -6.62
N GLY A 46 5.13 7.94 -5.42
CA GLY A 46 4.58 9.29 -5.26
C GLY A 46 3.28 9.51 -6.02
N ASP A 47 3.00 10.77 -6.35
CA ASP A 47 1.85 11.15 -7.19
C ASP A 47 2.27 11.13 -8.66
N ARG A 48 1.72 10.20 -9.43
CA ARG A 48 2.00 10.02 -10.86
C ARG A 48 0.75 10.21 -11.72
N GLY A 49 -0.31 10.75 -11.17
CA GLY A 49 -1.57 10.95 -11.90
C GLY A 49 -2.11 9.66 -12.48
N SER A 50 -2.40 9.64 -13.78
CA SER A 50 -2.92 8.47 -14.50
C SER A 50 -1.84 7.66 -15.24
N GLU A 51 -0.56 7.96 -15.05
CA GLU A 51 0.54 7.22 -15.68
C GLU A 51 0.50 5.75 -15.27
N PRO A 52 0.45 4.79 -16.24
CA PRO A 52 0.51 3.37 -15.91
C PRO A 52 1.88 3.01 -15.31
N LEU A 53 1.86 2.37 -14.16
CA LEU A 53 3.05 1.98 -13.41
C LEU A 53 3.06 0.47 -13.18
N ASP A 54 4.25 -0.11 -13.22
CA ASP A 54 4.49 -1.51 -12.88
C ASP A 54 5.77 -1.65 -12.03
N GLU A 55 6.22 -2.87 -11.79
CA GLU A 55 7.42 -3.18 -11.00
C GLU A 55 8.71 -2.60 -11.61
N THR A 56 8.72 -2.32 -12.93
CA THR A 56 9.88 -1.79 -13.67
C THR A 56 9.89 -0.26 -13.73
N SER A 57 8.78 0.36 -13.36
CA SER A 57 8.63 1.81 -13.41
C SER A 57 9.61 2.52 -12.48
N PRO A 58 10.22 3.64 -12.92
CA PRO A 58 11.21 4.35 -12.13
C PRO A 58 10.58 4.93 -10.86
N ILE A 59 11.32 4.81 -9.76
CA ILE A 59 10.96 5.42 -8.48
C ILE A 59 11.19 6.93 -8.59
N VAL A 60 10.25 7.71 -8.07
CA VAL A 60 10.37 9.17 -8.03
C VAL A 60 11.48 9.57 -7.07
N VAL A 61 12.37 10.45 -7.54
CA VAL A 61 13.41 11.09 -6.72
C VAL A 61 12.90 12.48 -6.33
N GLU A 62 11.88 12.54 -5.52
CA GLU A 62 11.35 13.79 -4.96
C GLU A 62 11.56 13.81 -3.45
N ASP A 63 11.80 14.98 -2.90
CA ASP A 63 11.93 15.17 -1.45
C ASP A 63 10.55 15.15 -0.76
N GLN A 64 9.82 14.05 -0.99
CA GLN A 64 8.56 13.76 -0.30
C GLN A 64 8.83 12.80 0.84
N TRP A 65 8.45 13.16 2.05
CA TRP A 65 8.66 12.35 3.25
C TRP A 65 8.18 10.90 3.09
N MET A 66 7.02 10.69 2.45
CA MET A 66 6.48 9.34 2.24
C MET A 66 7.33 8.49 1.31
N VAL A 67 7.75 9.06 0.18
CA VAL A 67 8.64 8.40 -0.78
C VAL A 67 9.95 8.02 -0.11
N ASN A 68 10.57 8.98 0.58
CA ASN A 68 11.82 8.78 1.32
C ASN A 68 11.68 7.69 2.40
N THR A 69 10.54 7.65 3.10
CA THR A 69 10.26 6.61 4.11
C THR A 69 10.24 5.22 3.49
N VAL A 70 9.56 5.04 2.35
CA VAL A 70 9.48 3.73 1.68
C VAL A 70 10.82 3.34 1.09
N GLN A 71 11.58 4.28 0.54
CA GLN A 71 12.95 4.02 0.03
C GLN A 71 13.89 3.55 1.16
N LEU A 72 13.84 4.18 2.34
CA LEU A 72 14.62 3.73 3.50
C LEU A 72 14.20 2.34 3.96
N TRP A 73 12.91 2.05 3.92
CA TRP A 73 12.38 0.74 4.26
C TRP A 73 12.87 -0.34 3.28
N GLU A 74 12.77 -0.13 1.96
CA GLU A 74 13.28 -1.07 0.96
C GLU A 74 14.81 -1.23 1.04
N LYS A 75 15.54 -0.15 1.33
CA LYS A 75 16.99 -0.23 1.56
C LYS A 75 17.33 -1.14 2.75
N ALA A 76 16.55 -1.11 3.82
CA ALA A 76 16.76 -2.01 4.95
C ALA A 76 16.48 -3.48 4.59
N HIS A 77 15.54 -3.76 3.69
CA HIS A 77 15.31 -5.11 3.16
C HIS A 77 16.46 -5.60 2.29
N ALA A 78 17.07 -4.73 1.48
CA ALA A 78 18.20 -5.09 0.61
C ALA A 78 19.40 -5.58 1.41
N ALA A 79 19.58 -5.17 2.65
CA ALA A 79 20.62 -5.67 3.54
C ALA A 79 20.42 -7.17 3.86
N ILE A 80 19.19 -7.63 4.02
CA ILE A 80 18.87 -9.06 4.23
C ILE A 80 19.11 -9.86 2.94
N GLU A 81 18.73 -9.32 1.79
CA GLU A 81 18.99 -9.96 0.48
C GLU A 81 20.49 -10.18 0.25
N SER A 82 21.33 -9.24 0.69
CA SER A 82 22.80 -9.35 0.55
C SER A 82 23.41 -10.52 1.32
N LEU A 83 22.66 -11.13 2.26
CA LEU A 83 23.06 -12.35 2.97
C LEU A 83 22.81 -13.65 2.16
N GLY A 84 22.33 -13.53 0.91
CA GLY A 84 22.02 -14.67 0.05
C GLY A 84 20.68 -15.33 0.36
N ILE A 85 19.80 -14.67 1.11
CA ILE A 85 18.45 -15.15 1.42
C ILE A 85 17.52 -14.75 0.28
N ARG A 86 16.73 -15.70 -0.24
CA ARG A 86 15.68 -15.39 -1.22
C ARG A 86 14.74 -14.33 -0.65
N THR A 87 14.67 -13.20 -1.32
CA THR A 87 13.92 -12.04 -0.83
C THR A 87 12.80 -11.67 -1.79
N VAL A 88 11.59 -11.54 -1.25
CA VAL A 88 10.40 -11.04 -1.96
C VAL A 88 9.94 -9.76 -1.29
N ILE A 89 9.86 -8.69 -2.05
CA ILE A 89 9.36 -7.39 -1.57
C ILE A 89 7.98 -7.14 -2.14
N THR A 90 7.00 -6.96 -1.27
CA THR A 90 5.62 -6.67 -1.68
C THR A 90 5.33 -5.17 -1.51
N ARG A 91 5.22 -4.42 -2.62
CA ARG A 91 4.73 -3.04 -2.62
C ARG A 91 3.22 -3.06 -2.53
N ILE A 92 2.71 -2.94 -1.33
CA ILE A 92 1.30 -3.13 -1.00
C ILE A 92 0.52 -1.86 -1.34
N GLY A 93 -0.62 -2.04 -2.01
CA GLY A 93 -1.61 -1.00 -2.28
C GLY A 93 -2.50 -0.69 -1.08
N ILE A 94 -3.62 -0.03 -1.34
CA ILE A 94 -4.62 0.30 -0.32
C ILE A 94 -5.41 -0.97 0.02
N VAL A 95 -5.18 -1.52 1.21
CA VAL A 95 -5.81 -2.79 1.61
C VAL A 95 -7.27 -2.57 1.97
N MET A 96 -8.15 -3.32 1.31
CA MET A 96 -9.59 -3.36 1.56
C MET A 96 -9.93 -4.60 2.40
N SER A 97 -10.44 -4.36 3.62
CA SER A 97 -10.92 -5.40 4.54
C SER A 97 -11.94 -4.82 5.49
N GLU A 98 -12.96 -5.59 5.84
CA GLU A 98 -13.94 -5.20 6.88
C GLU A 98 -13.32 -5.13 8.29
N LYS A 99 -12.25 -5.89 8.51
CA LYS A 99 -11.56 -5.99 9.81
C LYS A 99 -10.48 -4.93 10.02
N GLY A 100 -10.21 -4.09 9.01
CA GLY A 100 -9.17 -3.06 9.08
C GLY A 100 -8.81 -2.52 7.70
N GLY A 101 -7.70 -1.75 7.60
CA GLY A 101 -7.31 -1.10 6.36
C GLY A 101 -8.18 0.12 6.03
N ALA A 102 -8.43 0.36 4.74
CA ALA A 102 -9.13 1.57 4.29
C ALA A 102 -10.66 1.46 4.33
N LEU A 103 -11.22 0.25 4.21
CA LEU A 103 -12.67 0.07 4.09
C LEU A 103 -13.46 0.60 5.31
N PRO A 104 -13.08 0.32 6.57
CA PRO A 104 -13.76 0.89 7.74
C PRO A 104 -13.79 2.43 7.73
N GLU A 105 -12.71 3.06 7.28
CA GLU A 105 -12.62 4.53 7.18
C GLU A 105 -13.53 5.09 6.07
N ILE A 106 -13.66 4.37 4.95
CA ILE A 106 -14.55 4.74 3.85
C ILE A 106 -16.02 4.66 4.29
N ILE A 107 -16.39 3.59 5.03
CA ILE A 107 -17.78 3.33 5.40
C ILE A 107 -18.20 3.97 6.72
N GLN A 108 -17.32 4.68 7.43
CA GLN A 108 -17.61 5.27 8.74
C GLN A 108 -18.84 6.22 8.75
N THR A 109 -19.16 6.83 7.62
CA THR A 109 -20.33 7.70 7.48
C THR A 109 -21.61 6.98 7.02
N ALA A 110 -21.53 5.68 6.72
CA ALA A 110 -22.66 4.88 6.26
C ALA A 110 -23.88 4.91 7.22
N PRO A 111 -23.72 4.89 8.55
CA PRO A 111 -24.86 5.00 9.47
C PRO A 111 -25.65 6.30 9.32
N PHE A 112 -25.03 7.35 8.78
CA PHE A 112 -25.71 8.62 8.47
C PHE A 112 -26.37 8.65 7.08
N GLY A 113 -26.32 7.52 6.34
CA GLY A 113 -26.98 7.35 5.05
C GLY A 113 -26.16 7.79 3.84
N PHE A 114 -24.88 8.13 4.00
CA PHE A 114 -24.02 8.55 2.89
C PHE A 114 -22.59 8.03 3.03
N LEU A 115 -21.86 8.00 1.92
CA LEU A 115 -20.42 7.78 1.89
C LEU A 115 -19.72 8.96 1.21
N GLY A 116 -18.51 9.28 1.68
CA GLY A 116 -17.72 10.39 1.16
C GLY A 116 -16.59 9.95 0.24
N TYR A 117 -16.45 10.58 -0.94
CA TYR A 117 -15.23 10.53 -1.74
C TYR A 117 -14.45 11.84 -1.62
N PHE A 118 -13.14 11.81 -1.79
CA PHE A 118 -12.27 12.93 -1.48
C PHE A 118 -12.04 13.85 -2.69
N GLY A 119 -12.26 15.17 -2.50
CA GLY A 119 -12.10 16.17 -3.54
C GLY A 119 -13.05 15.93 -4.72
N ASP A 120 -12.50 15.82 -5.93
CA ASP A 120 -13.24 15.44 -7.14
C ASP A 120 -13.37 13.92 -7.32
N GLY A 121 -12.59 13.15 -6.55
CA GLY A 121 -12.60 11.70 -6.53
C GLY A 121 -11.93 11.02 -7.73
N HIS A 122 -11.20 11.77 -8.57
CA HIS A 122 -10.54 11.23 -9.75
C HIS A 122 -9.17 10.60 -9.47
N GLN A 123 -8.59 10.82 -8.28
CA GLN A 123 -7.32 10.18 -7.90
C GLN A 123 -7.45 8.66 -7.94
N ILE A 124 -6.54 8.02 -8.65
CA ILE A 124 -6.50 6.56 -8.81
C ILE A 124 -5.87 5.95 -7.58
N TRP A 125 -6.58 5.01 -6.98
CA TRP A 125 -6.16 4.27 -5.81
C TRP A 125 -5.84 2.83 -6.18
N PRO A 126 -4.59 2.43 -6.16
CA PRO A 126 -4.21 1.03 -6.33
C PRO A 126 -4.60 0.26 -5.07
N TRP A 127 -5.73 -0.40 -5.12
CA TRP A 127 -6.29 -1.16 -4.01
C TRP A 127 -5.97 -2.65 -4.12
N ILE A 128 -6.14 -3.39 -3.03
CA ILE A 128 -6.11 -4.85 -3.01
C ILE A 128 -7.05 -5.37 -1.93
N HIS A 129 -7.76 -6.48 -2.20
CA HIS A 129 -8.50 -7.17 -1.15
C HIS A 129 -7.53 -7.91 -0.22
N ILE A 130 -7.86 -7.98 1.07
CA ILE A 130 -6.99 -8.63 2.06
C ILE A 130 -6.72 -10.09 1.72
N ASP A 131 -7.71 -10.82 1.18
CA ASP A 131 -7.54 -12.24 0.85
C ASP A 131 -6.55 -12.42 -0.31
N ASP A 132 -6.59 -11.57 -1.34
CA ASP A 132 -5.60 -11.60 -2.44
C ASP A 132 -4.21 -11.25 -1.94
N LEU A 133 -4.09 -10.28 -1.01
CA LEU A 133 -2.80 -9.96 -0.39
C LEU A 133 -2.24 -11.16 0.39
N VAL A 134 -3.08 -11.85 1.16
CA VAL A 134 -2.69 -13.06 1.89
C VAL A 134 -2.25 -14.16 0.93
N ASP A 135 -3.00 -14.39 -0.15
CA ASP A 135 -2.64 -15.40 -1.17
C ASP A 135 -1.30 -15.08 -1.86
N ILE A 136 -1.02 -13.81 -2.14
CA ILE A 136 0.29 -13.37 -2.68
C ILE A 136 1.43 -13.69 -1.70
N ILE A 137 1.22 -13.44 -0.40
CA ILE A 137 2.22 -13.75 0.63
C ILE A 137 2.42 -15.26 0.76
N ILE A 138 1.35 -16.05 0.72
CA ILE A 138 1.42 -17.52 0.74
C ILE A 138 2.19 -18.02 -0.48
N LEU A 139 1.85 -17.52 -1.68
CA LEU A 139 2.57 -17.86 -2.91
C LEU A 139 4.05 -17.53 -2.81
N ALA A 140 4.40 -16.38 -2.22
CA ALA A 140 5.79 -15.99 -2.01
C ALA A 140 6.55 -16.94 -1.05
N VAL A 141 5.84 -17.62 -0.15
CA VAL A 141 6.43 -18.67 0.70
C VAL A 141 6.62 -19.96 -0.09
N GLU A 142 5.61 -20.37 -0.86
CA GLU A 142 5.51 -21.69 -1.50
C GLU A 142 6.25 -21.79 -2.84
N ASP A 143 6.31 -20.71 -3.62
CA ASP A 143 6.99 -20.70 -4.91
C ASP A 143 8.43 -20.16 -4.79
N ASP A 144 9.39 -21.06 -4.83
CA ASP A 144 10.82 -20.73 -4.77
C ASP A 144 11.33 -19.86 -5.95
N LYS A 145 10.55 -19.73 -7.03
CA LYS A 145 10.87 -18.87 -8.17
C LYS A 145 10.53 -17.41 -7.93
N MET A 146 9.62 -17.15 -6.99
CA MET A 146 9.26 -15.80 -6.62
C MET A 146 10.42 -15.09 -5.92
N GLN A 147 10.95 -14.03 -6.54
CA GLN A 147 12.07 -13.23 -6.01
C GLN A 147 12.00 -11.78 -6.48
N GLY A 148 12.51 -10.85 -5.68
CA GLY A 148 12.54 -9.43 -5.98
C GLY A 148 11.20 -8.75 -5.69
N THR A 149 10.90 -7.66 -6.39
CA THR A 149 9.75 -6.80 -6.09
C THR A 149 8.50 -7.21 -6.85
N TYR A 150 7.36 -7.21 -6.14
CA TYR A 150 6.01 -7.41 -6.68
C TYR A 150 5.09 -6.28 -6.24
N LEU A 151 4.20 -5.83 -7.13
CA LEU A 151 3.11 -4.95 -6.77
C LEU A 151 1.93 -5.77 -6.25
N ALA A 152 1.67 -5.69 -4.96
CA ALA A 152 0.50 -6.31 -4.34
C ALA A 152 -0.69 -5.36 -4.43
N VAL A 153 -1.26 -5.26 -5.63
CA VAL A 153 -2.42 -4.44 -5.98
C VAL A 153 -3.37 -5.25 -6.84
N ALA A 154 -4.67 -4.90 -6.85
CA ALA A 154 -5.64 -5.51 -7.75
C ALA A 154 -5.33 -5.16 -9.22
N PRO A 155 -5.69 -6.04 -10.18
CA PRO A 155 -5.36 -5.84 -11.60
C PRO A 155 -6.09 -4.65 -12.24
N PHE A 156 -7.14 -4.16 -11.59
CA PHE A 156 -7.98 -3.06 -12.07
C PHE A 156 -7.95 -1.90 -11.08
N PRO A 157 -6.99 -0.96 -11.21
CA PRO A 157 -6.99 0.25 -10.40
C PRO A 157 -8.29 1.03 -10.59
N ALA A 158 -8.78 1.63 -9.53
CA ALA A 158 -10.01 2.40 -9.55
C ALA A 158 -9.82 3.77 -8.91
N SER A 159 -10.58 4.77 -9.37
CA SER A 159 -10.59 6.06 -8.71
C SER A 159 -11.23 5.98 -7.32
N ASN A 160 -10.87 6.89 -6.42
CA ASN A 160 -11.48 6.97 -5.09
C ASN A 160 -13.01 7.01 -5.16
N LYS A 161 -13.57 7.78 -6.10
CA LYS A 161 -15.02 7.87 -6.31
C LYS A 161 -15.64 6.55 -6.79
N GLU A 162 -14.97 5.81 -7.67
CA GLU A 162 -15.44 4.50 -8.13
C GLU A 162 -15.45 3.48 -7.00
N ILE A 163 -14.40 3.44 -6.18
CA ILE A 163 -14.35 2.58 -4.99
C ILE A 163 -15.50 2.90 -4.05
N VAL A 164 -15.71 4.18 -3.71
CA VAL A 164 -16.80 4.58 -2.81
C VAL A 164 -18.16 4.22 -3.40
N LYS A 165 -18.35 4.40 -4.71
CA LYS A 165 -19.58 3.99 -5.40
C LYS A 165 -19.79 2.48 -5.40
N ALA A 166 -18.73 1.68 -5.54
CA ALA A 166 -18.82 0.23 -5.54
C ALA A 166 -19.24 -0.32 -4.16
N VAL A 167 -18.74 0.27 -3.06
CA VAL A 167 -19.07 -0.18 -1.70
C VAL A 167 -20.40 0.39 -1.19
N SER A 168 -20.86 1.51 -1.73
CA SER A 168 -22.08 2.20 -1.28
C SER A 168 -23.33 1.32 -1.26
N PRO A 169 -23.62 0.48 -2.27
CA PRO A 169 -24.82 -0.37 -2.24
C PRO A 169 -24.86 -1.39 -1.09
N VAL A 170 -23.70 -1.76 -0.57
CA VAL A 170 -23.57 -2.76 0.51
C VAL A 170 -23.72 -2.09 1.89
N TYR A 171 -23.09 -0.92 2.06
CA TYR A 171 -22.93 -0.33 3.39
C TYR A 171 -23.83 0.89 3.65
N SER A 172 -24.36 1.56 2.62
CA SER A 172 -25.20 2.74 2.79
C SER A 172 -26.64 2.48 2.33
N PRO A 173 -27.64 2.57 3.22
CA PRO A 173 -29.05 2.29 2.87
C PRO A 173 -29.61 3.23 1.80
N HIS A 174 -29.14 4.46 1.76
CA HIS A 174 -29.60 5.46 0.79
C HIS A 174 -28.72 5.55 -0.45
N ARG A 175 -27.58 4.82 -0.49
CA ARG A 175 -26.61 4.81 -1.60
C ARG A 175 -26.11 6.21 -2.00
N LEU A 176 -26.20 7.18 -1.09
CA LEU A 176 -25.78 8.55 -1.35
C LEU A 176 -24.25 8.64 -1.28
N VAL A 177 -23.64 9.13 -2.36
CA VAL A 177 -22.19 9.34 -2.46
C VAL A 177 -21.93 10.83 -2.69
N ILE A 178 -21.23 11.47 -1.75
CA ILE A 178 -21.03 12.93 -1.73
C ILE A 178 -19.53 13.29 -1.72
N PRO A 179 -19.16 14.44 -2.32
CA PRO A 179 -17.78 14.91 -2.25
C PRO A 179 -17.43 15.43 -0.84
N VAL A 180 -16.26 15.05 -0.33
CA VAL A 180 -15.66 15.63 0.88
C VAL A 180 -14.66 16.69 0.43
N PRO A 181 -14.89 17.98 0.74
CA PRO A 181 -14.00 19.05 0.31
C PRO A 181 -12.58 18.88 0.84
N VAL A 182 -11.57 19.11 0.00
CA VAL A 182 -10.13 18.97 0.38
C VAL A 182 -9.78 19.85 1.58
N PHE A 183 -10.39 21.02 1.71
CA PHE A 183 -10.22 21.89 2.87
C PHE A 183 -10.60 21.19 4.18
N GLY A 184 -11.73 20.49 4.19
CA GLY A 184 -12.19 19.72 5.36
C GLY A 184 -11.20 18.61 5.72
N LEU A 185 -10.71 17.86 4.72
CA LEU A 185 -9.68 16.84 4.90
C LEU A 185 -8.38 17.41 5.49
N LYS A 186 -7.92 18.55 4.96
CA LYS A 186 -6.73 19.23 5.47
C LYS A 186 -6.88 19.66 6.93
N MET A 187 -8.05 20.15 7.31
CA MET A 187 -8.33 20.57 8.67
C MET A 187 -8.37 19.38 9.65
N MET A 188 -8.93 18.25 9.23
CA MET A 188 -9.06 17.04 10.06
C MET A 188 -7.75 16.26 10.16
N LEU A 189 -7.07 16.04 9.03
CA LEU A 189 -5.96 15.11 8.90
C LEU A 189 -4.57 15.81 8.85
N GLY A 190 -4.54 17.14 8.71
CA GLY A 190 -3.27 17.84 8.52
C GLY A 190 -2.56 17.39 7.25
N GLU A 191 -1.26 17.17 7.31
CA GLU A 191 -0.45 16.72 6.16
C GLU A 191 -0.88 15.34 5.62
N MET A 192 -1.47 14.49 6.44
CA MET A 192 -1.97 13.16 6.00
C MET A 192 -2.98 13.23 4.86
N HIS A 193 -3.69 14.36 4.68
CA HIS A 193 -4.64 14.52 3.57
C HIS A 193 -3.94 14.37 2.21
N GLN A 194 -2.65 14.72 2.09
CA GLN A 194 -1.89 14.63 0.84
C GLN A 194 -1.84 13.17 0.33
N MET A 195 -1.67 12.19 1.24
CA MET A 195 -1.68 10.78 0.89
C MET A 195 -3.00 10.34 0.25
N LEU A 196 -4.13 10.87 0.74
CA LEU A 196 -5.44 10.53 0.21
C LEU A 196 -5.74 11.17 -1.15
N MET A 197 -5.02 12.24 -1.47
CA MET A 197 -5.16 12.98 -2.73
C MET A 197 -4.18 12.52 -3.82
N GLN A 198 -3.17 11.72 -3.47
CA GLN A 198 -2.22 11.17 -4.44
C GLN A 198 -2.92 10.17 -5.38
N SER A 199 -2.48 10.18 -6.63
CA SER A 199 -2.92 9.29 -7.68
C SER A 199 -1.77 8.38 -8.12
N CYS A 200 -2.01 7.06 -8.15
CA CYS A 200 -1.02 6.08 -8.53
C CYS A 200 -1.69 4.94 -9.32
N ASN A 201 -1.50 4.93 -10.62
CA ASN A 201 -2.11 3.94 -11.53
C ASN A 201 -1.21 2.70 -11.64
N ALA A 202 -1.04 1.97 -10.54
CA ALA A 202 -0.15 0.82 -10.45
C ALA A 202 -0.86 -0.49 -10.84
N HIS A 203 -0.16 -1.33 -11.63
CA HIS A 203 -0.63 -2.61 -12.15
C HIS A 203 0.31 -3.74 -11.75
N PRO A 204 -0.18 -4.91 -11.30
CA PRO A 204 0.64 -6.03 -10.85
C PRO A 204 1.15 -6.86 -12.05
N ALA A 205 2.02 -6.27 -12.88
CA ALA A 205 2.42 -6.88 -14.16
C ALA A 205 3.11 -8.22 -13.98
N ARG A 206 3.92 -8.39 -12.95
CA ARG A 206 4.60 -9.66 -12.65
C ARG A 206 3.62 -10.74 -12.21
N LEU A 207 2.70 -10.44 -11.29
CA LEU A 207 1.68 -11.40 -10.82
C LEU A 207 0.79 -11.87 -11.97
N ILE A 208 0.38 -10.96 -12.86
CA ILE A 208 -0.40 -11.30 -14.06
C ILE A 208 0.40 -12.22 -14.99
N LYS A 209 1.68 -11.88 -15.27
CA LYS A 209 2.56 -12.70 -16.13
C LYS A 209 2.81 -14.09 -15.55
N GLU A 210 2.85 -14.21 -14.22
CA GLU A 210 3.05 -15.46 -13.49
C GLU A 210 1.73 -16.20 -13.24
N ASN A 211 0.62 -15.74 -13.85
CA ASN A 211 -0.73 -16.34 -13.78
C ASN A 211 -1.31 -16.41 -12.37
N PHE A 212 -0.99 -15.42 -11.50
CA PHE A 212 -1.68 -15.31 -10.22
C PHE A 212 -3.17 -15.06 -10.42
N SER A 213 -4.01 -15.82 -9.71
CA SER A 213 -5.46 -15.73 -9.84
C SER A 213 -6.02 -14.81 -8.76
N PHE A 214 -6.34 -13.59 -9.12
CA PHE A 214 -7.05 -12.66 -8.24
C PHE A 214 -8.50 -13.12 -8.03
N LYS A 215 -9.01 -13.00 -6.81
CA LYS A 215 -10.40 -13.34 -6.44
C LYS A 215 -11.32 -12.13 -6.51
N TYR A 216 -10.73 -10.93 -6.42
CA TYR A 216 -11.45 -9.67 -6.34
C TYR A 216 -10.94 -8.64 -7.32
#